data_a3015f1fb38018cda247b6d1253a9a80
#
_entry.id   a3015f1fb38018cda247b6d1253a9a80
#
_cell.length_a   1.000
_cell.length_b   1.000
_cell.length_c   1.000
_cell.angle_alpha   90.00
_cell.angle_beta   90.00
_cell.angle_gamma   90.00
#
_symmetry.space_group_name_H-M   'P 1'
#
loop_
_entity.id
_entity.type
_entity.pdbx_description
1 polymer ?
#
loop_
_entity_poly.entity_id
_entity_poly.type
_entity_poly.pdbx_seq_one_letter_code
_entity_poly.pdbx_strand_id
1 'polypeptide(L)'
;MNNKNLRYLFLLLMAFSAGAYAQLKIEITGFGSNQLPIAILPLKGEEALPQKVTDVVVADLYRSGFFKIVYSGGVTPLPVEPGEVQFPTWKTRGADAVVIGSVSPLPNGTWDVRFRLMDVLKQTQLTGFAYQVAAPQLRNTAHKIADAIYEKMTGDVGVFSTRITYVVRRGTRFELQVADADGFGAQTVLASNEPIISPSWAPDGNRLAYVSFERKKPIVYIQSLLTGQRTVAANFKGSNSAPAWSPDGKRLAVVLSKDGNSQIYLINADGSNVVRLTNTSTIDTEPNFSPDGQYVMFTSDRGGSPQIYRVPVSGGAPERLTFDGSYNVTPRYAPDGKSFVFIQRTGGRFNMAVQDFVSKQTQLLTENGVDESPSFAPNGRIILYATEVKGRGILAAVSSDGRVRQRFSAESGDVREPAWGPLTKNP
;
A
#
# COMPACT_ATOMS: atom_id res chain seq x y z
N MET A 1 27.83 -24.94 -45.36
CA MET A 1 26.79 -24.23 -44.60
C MET A 1 27.27 -22.80 -44.38
N ASN A 2 26.50 -21.82 -44.89
CA ASN A 2 26.93 -20.45 -45.09
C ASN A 2 26.86 -19.67 -43.78
N ASN A 3 27.96 -19.03 -43.38
CA ASN A 3 28.11 -18.22 -42.15
C ASN A 3 27.07 -17.10 -41.94
N LYS A 4 26.26 -16.81 -42.93
CA LYS A 4 25.16 -15.83 -42.84
C LYS A 4 23.96 -16.37 -42.04
N ASN A 5 23.67 -17.67 -42.12
CA ASN A 5 22.51 -18.28 -41.44
C ASN A 5 22.77 -18.47 -39.93
N LEU A 6 24.03 -18.53 -39.50
CA LEU A 6 24.40 -18.62 -38.09
C LEU A 6 24.25 -17.26 -37.35
N ARG A 7 24.42 -16.13 -38.06
CA ARG A 7 24.20 -14.78 -37.52
C ARG A 7 22.72 -14.45 -37.29
N TYR A 8 21.83 -14.95 -38.12
CA TYR A 8 20.38 -14.76 -37.94
C TYR A 8 19.81 -15.63 -36.83
N LEU A 9 20.38 -16.81 -36.58
CA LEU A 9 19.98 -17.67 -35.49
C LEU A 9 20.39 -17.08 -34.12
N PHE A 10 21.52 -16.36 -34.07
CA PHE A 10 21.99 -15.67 -32.82
C PHE A 10 21.20 -14.37 -32.54
N LEU A 11 20.70 -13.71 -33.56
CA LEU A 11 19.83 -12.53 -33.42
C LEU A 11 18.39 -12.86 -33.01
N LEU A 12 17.91 -14.06 -33.34
CA LEU A 12 16.58 -14.50 -32.90
C LEU A 12 16.54 -15.00 -31.46
N LEU A 13 17.66 -15.39 -30.87
CA LEU A 13 17.77 -15.83 -29.47
C LEU A 13 17.91 -14.68 -28.45
N MET A 14 18.12 -13.43 -28.90
CA MET A 14 18.20 -12.25 -28.03
C MET A 14 16.84 -11.53 -27.79
N ALA A 15 15.74 -12.00 -28.37
CA ALA A 15 14.45 -11.32 -28.33
C ALA A 15 13.45 -11.83 -27.28
N PHE A 16 13.84 -12.78 -26.40
CA PHE A 16 12.97 -13.26 -25.31
C PHE A 16 13.68 -13.26 -23.95
N SER A 17 14.18 -12.12 -23.53
CA SER A 17 14.30 -11.86 -22.10
C SER A 17 12.94 -11.33 -21.62
N ALA A 18 11.96 -12.22 -21.46
CA ALA A 18 10.82 -11.94 -20.60
C ALA A 18 11.39 -11.66 -19.20
N GLY A 19 11.41 -10.40 -18.81
CA GLY A 19 11.76 -10.04 -17.45
C GLY A 19 10.84 -10.82 -16.51
N ALA A 20 11.38 -11.79 -15.80
CA ALA A 20 10.68 -12.45 -14.71
C ALA A 20 10.44 -11.37 -13.66
N TYR A 21 9.28 -10.74 -13.67
CA TYR A 21 8.83 -9.85 -12.60
C TYR A 21 8.70 -10.73 -11.36
N ALA A 22 9.52 -10.44 -10.35
CA ALA A 22 9.44 -11.12 -9.06
C ALA A 22 8.10 -10.76 -8.40
N GLN A 23 7.11 -11.62 -8.56
CA GLN A 23 5.81 -11.49 -7.94
C GLN A 23 5.95 -11.76 -6.44
N LEU A 24 5.38 -10.87 -5.59
CA LEU A 24 5.28 -11.11 -4.16
C LEU A 24 4.23 -12.20 -3.91
N LYS A 25 4.60 -13.25 -3.17
CA LYS A 25 3.66 -14.27 -2.72
C LYS A 25 3.09 -13.86 -1.37
N ILE A 26 1.77 -13.85 -1.23
CA ILE A 26 1.08 -13.48 0.02
C ILE A 26 0.66 -14.73 0.77
N GLU A 27 1.06 -14.82 2.04
CA GLU A 27 0.57 -15.80 3.01
C GLU A 27 -0.29 -15.09 4.05
N ILE A 28 -1.47 -15.62 4.36
CA ILE A 28 -2.45 -15.03 5.27
C ILE A 28 -2.56 -15.91 6.51
N THR A 29 -2.53 -15.28 7.68
CA THR A 29 -2.77 -15.94 8.96
C THR A 29 -3.74 -15.11 9.82
N GLY A 30 -4.64 -15.79 10.53
CA GLY A 30 -5.71 -15.15 11.27
C GLY A 30 -6.89 -14.75 10.38
N PHE A 31 -8.07 -14.73 10.96
CA PHE A 31 -9.30 -14.31 10.28
C PHE A 31 -10.13 -13.48 11.24
N GLY A 32 -10.96 -12.60 10.71
CA GLY A 32 -11.96 -11.87 11.47
C GLY A 32 -12.91 -12.84 12.19
N SER A 33 -13.39 -12.48 13.37
CA SER A 33 -14.27 -13.33 14.18
C SER A 33 -15.60 -13.64 13.49
N ASN A 34 -16.06 -12.79 12.57
CA ASN A 34 -17.33 -12.91 11.85
C ASN A 34 -17.09 -12.69 10.35
N GLN A 35 -16.63 -13.75 9.67
CA GLN A 35 -16.46 -13.68 8.22
C GLN A 35 -17.82 -13.70 7.51
N LEU A 36 -17.95 -12.91 6.45
CA LEU A 36 -19.12 -12.83 5.57
C LEU A 36 -19.01 -13.93 4.50
N PRO A 37 -19.92 -14.93 4.49
CA PRO A 37 -19.88 -16.00 3.50
C PRO A 37 -20.31 -15.48 2.13
N ILE A 38 -19.43 -15.57 1.13
CA ILE A 38 -19.68 -15.11 -0.22
C ILE A 38 -19.30 -16.17 -1.26
N ALA A 39 -20.17 -16.43 -2.22
CA ALA A 39 -19.85 -17.22 -3.40
C ALA A 39 -19.49 -16.27 -4.56
N ILE A 40 -18.39 -16.53 -5.23
CA ILE A 40 -17.96 -15.78 -6.41
C ILE A 40 -17.89 -16.74 -7.57
N LEU A 41 -18.81 -16.59 -8.52
CA LEU A 41 -18.86 -17.43 -9.69
C LEU A 41 -17.86 -16.96 -10.73
N PRO A 42 -17.29 -17.89 -11.54
CA PRO A 42 -16.56 -17.49 -12.72
C PRO A 42 -17.41 -16.56 -13.60
N LEU A 43 -16.84 -15.45 -14.05
CA LEU A 43 -17.52 -14.57 -14.98
C LEU A 43 -17.61 -15.27 -16.35
N LYS A 44 -18.81 -15.33 -16.92
CA LYS A 44 -19.02 -15.95 -18.24
C LYS A 44 -18.12 -15.28 -19.29
N GLY A 45 -17.30 -16.08 -19.98
CA GLY A 45 -16.38 -15.63 -21.02
C GLY A 45 -14.96 -15.29 -20.55
N GLU A 46 -14.66 -15.39 -19.24
CA GLU A 46 -13.29 -15.14 -18.74
C GLU A 46 -12.29 -16.27 -19.02
N GLU A 47 -12.74 -17.41 -19.54
CA GLU A 47 -11.89 -18.56 -19.85
C GLU A 47 -10.84 -18.24 -20.93
N ALA A 48 -11.13 -17.25 -21.78
CA ALA A 48 -10.23 -16.78 -22.83
C ALA A 48 -9.14 -15.81 -22.33
N LEU A 49 -9.23 -15.35 -21.06
CA LEU A 49 -8.29 -14.40 -20.49
C LEU A 49 -7.04 -15.11 -19.98
N PRO A 50 -5.85 -14.52 -20.11
CA PRO A 50 -4.61 -15.07 -19.55
C PRO A 50 -4.63 -15.06 -18.00
N GLN A 51 -5.38 -14.15 -17.39
CA GLN A 51 -5.69 -14.10 -15.96
C GLN A 51 -7.18 -13.85 -15.79
N LYS A 52 -7.86 -14.74 -15.08
CA LYS A 52 -9.28 -14.60 -14.80
C LYS A 52 -9.55 -13.44 -13.86
N VAL A 53 -10.57 -12.65 -14.14
CA VAL A 53 -11.04 -11.56 -13.28
C VAL A 53 -11.48 -12.12 -11.93
N THR A 54 -12.21 -13.23 -11.95
CA THR A 54 -12.70 -13.90 -10.73
C THR A 54 -11.59 -14.31 -9.78
N ASP A 55 -10.46 -14.84 -10.29
CA ASP A 55 -9.34 -15.27 -9.44
C ASP A 55 -8.76 -14.09 -8.62
N VAL A 56 -8.66 -12.91 -9.25
CA VAL A 56 -8.18 -11.69 -8.58
C VAL A 56 -9.19 -11.22 -7.51
N VAL A 57 -10.49 -11.18 -7.85
CA VAL A 57 -11.55 -10.79 -6.90
C VAL A 57 -11.57 -11.71 -5.69
N VAL A 58 -11.48 -13.04 -5.91
CA VAL A 58 -11.43 -14.04 -4.84
C VAL A 58 -10.22 -13.82 -3.94
N ALA A 59 -9.04 -13.63 -4.54
CA ALA A 59 -7.80 -13.42 -3.79
C ALA A 59 -7.87 -12.14 -2.94
N ASP A 60 -8.41 -11.05 -3.48
CA ASP A 60 -8.58 -9.77 -2.78
C ASP A 60 -9.50 -9.89 -1.57
N LEU A 61 -10.70 -10.42 -1.78
CA LEU A 61 -11.68 -10.57 -0.70
C LEU A 61 -11.18 -11.54 0.37
N TYR A 62 -10.56 -12.64 -0.03
CA TYR A 62 -9.98 -13.62 0.90
C TYR A 62 -8.88 -12.99 1.76
N ARG A 63 -7.94 -12.25 1.14
CA ARG A 63 -6.81 -11.62 1.87
C ARG A 63 -7.24 -10.51 2.82
N SER A 64 -8.43 -9.92 2.64
CA SER A 64 -8.96 -8.95 3.60
C SER A 64 -9.25 -9.56 4.98
N GLY A 65 -9.45 -10.89 5.05
CA GLY A 65 -9.83 -11.63 6.25
C GLY A 65 -11.30 -11.48 6.64
N PHE A 66 -12.08 -10.63 5.94
CA PHE A 66 -13.49 -10.39 6.23
C PHE A 66 -14.44 -11.36 5.53
N PHE A 67 -13.98 -12.10 4.53
CA PHE A 67 -14.83 -12.97 3.72
C PHE A 67 -14.45 -14.44 3.87
N LYS A 68 -15.48 -15.27 3.98
CA LYS A 68 -15.40 -16.72 3.83
C LYS A 68 -15.83 -17.07 2.41
N ILE A 69 -14.89 -17.52 1.59
CA ILE A 69 -15.19 -17.91 0.21
C ILE A 69 -15.93 -19.24 0.19
N VAL A 70 -17.17 -19.22 -0.32
CA VAL A 70 -18.02 -20.41 -0.47
C VAL A 70 -17.76 -21.04 -1.83
N TYR A 71 -17.67 -22.35 -1.88
CA TYR A 71 -17.43 -23.10 -3.13
C TYR A 71 -18.48 -22.80 -4.20
N SER A 72 -18.03 -22.36 -5.35
CA SER A 72 -18.87 -21.91 -6.48
C SER A 72 -18.91 -22.88 -7.67
N GLY A 73 -18.22 -24.01 -7.61
CA GLY A 73 -18.18 -24.98 -8.69
C GLY A 73 -19.48 -25.76 -8.91
N GLY A 74 -19.61 -26.39 -10.10
CA GLY A 74 -20.76 -27.23 -10.47
C GLY A 74 -22.02 -26.46 -10.88
N VAL A 75 -21.88 -25.16 -11.26
CA VAL A 75 -23.00 -24.34 -11.75
C VAL A 75 -22.92 -24.24 -13.27
N THR A 76 -23.94 -24.75 -13.95
CA THR A 76 -24.04 -24.71 -15.41
C THR A 76 -25.50 -24.60 -15.82
N PRO A 77 -25.90 -23.63 -16.66
CA PRO A 77 -25.06 -22.53 -17.20
C PRO A 77 -24.68 -21.50 -16.09
N LEU A 78 -23.59 -20.75 -16.33
CA LEU A 78 -23.20 -19.64 -15.44
C LEU A 78 -24.23 -18.51 -15.55
N PRO A 79 -24.81 -18.05 -14.43
CA PRO A 79 -25.75 -16.95 -14.43
C PRO A 79 -25.05 -15.61 -14.71
N VAL A 80 -25.66 -14.77 -15.54
CA VAL A 80 -25.21 -13.42 -15.87
C VAL A 80 -26.21 -12.37 -15.36
N GLU A 81 -27.49 -12.73 -15.39
CA GLU A 81 -28.59 -11.85 -14.97
C GLU A 81 -29.21 -12.34 -13.63
N PRO A 82 -29.78 -11.42 -12.82
CA PRO A 82 -30.36 -11.75 -11.52
C PRO A 82 -31.39 -12.90 -11.56
N GLY A 83 -32.24 -12.93 -12.61
CA GLY A 83 -33.27 -13.95 -12.76
C GLY A 83 -32.77 -15.35 -13.02
N GLU A 84 -31.47 -15.51 -13.35
CA GLU A 84 -30.83 -16.81 -13.60
C GLU A 84 -30.23 -17.42 -12.31
N VAL A 85 -30.19 -16.66 -11.20
CA VAL A 85 -29.57 -17.09 -9.96
C VAL A 85 -30.48 -18.08 -9.21
N GLN A 86 -29.96 -19.28 -8.96
CA GLN A 86 -30.64 -20.32 -8.16
C GLN A 86 -30.40 -20.08 -6.65
N PHE A 87 -31.07 -19.09 -6.06
CA PHE A 87 -30.90 -18.67 -4.66
C PHE A 87 -30.99 -19.81 -3.63
N PRO A 88 -31.91 -20.81 -3.76
CA PRO A 88 -31.96 -21.93 -2.84
C PRO A 88 -30.64 -22.72 -2.78
N THR A 89 -29.95 -22.88 -3.90
CA THR A 89 -28.67 -23.56 -3.99
C THR A 89 -27.60 -22.82 -3.14
N TRP A 90 -27.57 -21.50 -3.24
CA TRP A 90 -26.57 -20.70 -2.49
C TRP A 90 -26.86 -20.66 -1.00
N LYS A 91 -28.14 -20.59 -0.64
CA LYS A 91 -28.59 -20.70 0.77
C LYS A 91 -28.16 -22.05 1.36
N THR A 92 -28.36 -23.16 0.63
CA THR A 92 -27.95 -24.51 1.09
C THR A 92 -26.43 -24.63 1.22
N ARG A 93 -25.67 -23.93 0.37
CA ARG A 93 -24.19 -23.89 0.46
C ARG A 93 -23.70 -22.95 1.56
N GLY A 94 -24.58 -22.19 2.22
CA GLY A 94 -24.26 -21.28 3.31
C GLY A 94 -23.63 -19.96 2.84
N ALA A 95 -23.96 -19.48 1.64
CA ALA A 95 -23.57 -18.18 1.17
C ALA A 95 -24.63 -17.12 1.53
N ASP A 96 -24.19 -15.97 2.05
CA ASP A 96 -25.05 -14.79 2.28
C ASP A 96 -25.17 -13.92 1.02
N ALA A 97 -24.12 -13.95 0.19
CA ALA A 97 -24.09 -13.21 -1.06
C ALA A 97 -23.51 -14.07 -2.19
N VAL A 98 -23.88 -13.75 -3.44
CA VAL A 98 -23.33 -14.38 -4.64
C VAL A 98 -22.98 -13.32 -5.67
N VAL A 99 -21.79 -13.46 -6.29
CA VAL A 99 -21.31 -12.62 -7.38
C VAL A 99 -21.47 -13.36 -8.68
N ILE A 100 -22.11 -12.71 -9.67
CA ILE A 100 -22.34 -13.21 -11.04
C ILE A 100 -21.89 -12.17 -12.04
N GLY A 101 -21.70 -12.54 -13.31
CA GLY A 101 -21.40 -11.57 -14.35
C GLY A 101 -20.79 -12.17 -15.61
N SER A 102 -20.21 -11.29 -16.43
CA SER A 102 -19.63 -11.68 -17.73
C SER A 102 -18.43 -10.80 -18.10
N VAL A 103 -17.59 -11.36 -18.96
CA VAL A 103 -16.51 -10.66 -19.65
C VAL A 103 -16.60 -10.97 -21.14
N SER A 104 -16.65 -9.96 -21.98
CA SER A 104 -16.71 -10.13 -23.42
C SER A 104 -15.87 -9.11 -24.18
N PRO A 105 -15.19 -9.51 -25.27
CA PRO A 105 -14.49 -8.57 -26.12
C PRO A 105 -15.48 -7.70 -26.90
N LEU A 106 -15.12 -6.44 -27.13
CA LEU A 106 -15.88 -5.50 -27.96
C LEU A 106 -15.18 -5.28 -29.31
N PRO A 107 -15.94 -4.87 -30.35
CA PRO A 107 -15.37 -4.67 -31.70
C PRO A 107 -14.25 -3.62 -31.76
N ASN A 108 -14.20 -2.68 -30.81
CA ASN A 108 -13.17 -1.65 -30.73
C ASN A 108 -11.88 -2.11 -30.01
N GLY A 109 -11.73 -3.41 -29.71
CA GLY A 109 -10.56 -3.97 -29.04
C GLY A 109 -10.53 -3.78 -27.51
N THR A 110 -11.60 -3.25 -26.92
CA THR A 110 -11.78 -3.20 -25.46
C THR A 110 -12.59 -4.40 -24.95
N TRP A 111 -12.72 -4.50 -23.65
CA TRP A 111 -13.49 -5.54 -22.96
C TRP A 111 -14.65 -4.93 -22.19
N ASP A 112 -15.82 -5.54 -22.28
CA ASP A 112 -16.98 -5.26 -21.44
C ASP A 112 -16.94 -6.24 -20.26
N VAL A 113 -16.78 -5.71 -19.05
CA VAL A 113 -16.72 -6.49 -17.80
C VAL A 113 -17.92 -6.08 -16.95
N ARG A 114 -18.79 -7.03 -16.65
CA ARG A 114 -19.99 -6.79 -15.84
C ARG A 114 -20.00 -7.70 -14.64
N PHE A 115 -20.34 -7.17 -13.47
CA PHE A 115 -20.61 -7.98 -12.31
C PHE A 115 -21.87 -7.48 -11.57
N ARG A 116 -22.49 -8.39 -10.82
CA ARG A 116 -23.61 -8.12 -9.92
C ARG A 116 -23.38 -8.87 -8.62
N LEU A 117 -23.58 -8.18 -7.51
CA LEU A 117 -23.58 -8.77 -6.17
C LEU A 117 -25.04 -8.95 -5.74
N MET A 118 -25.44 -10.17 -5.43
CA MET A 118 -26.79 -10.54 -5.06
C MET A 118 -26.85 -10.94 -3.58
N ASP A 119 -27.84 -10.46 -2.85
CA ASP A 119 -28.21 -10.92 -1.52
C ASP A 119 -28.98 -12.24 -1.67
N VAL A 120 -28.46 -13.32 -1.05
CA VAL A 120 -29.05 -14.66 -1.18
C VAL A 120 -30.35 -14.78 -0.40
N LEU A 121 -30.47 -14.12 0.75
CA LEU A 121 -31.67 -14.18 1.58
C LEU A 121 -32.81 -13.33 1.03
N LYS A 122 -32.51 -12.08 0.67
CA LYS A 122 -33.49 -11.13 0.14
C LYS A 122 -33.76 -11.33 -1.36
N GLN A 123 -32.92 -12.09 -2.05
CA GLN A 123 -33.01 -12.35 -3.49
C GLN A 123 -33.01 -11.07 -4.33
N THR A 124 -32.24 -10.07 -3.89
CA THR A 124 -32.14 -8.76 -4.52
C THR A 124 -30.71 -8.43 -4.89
N GLN A 125 -30.52 -7.57 -5.89
CA GLN A 125 -29.21 -7.05 -6.22
C GLN A 125 -28.80 -6.00 -5.19
N LEU A 126 -27.60 -6.17 -4.59
CA LEU A 126 -27.00 -5.22 -3.67
C LEU A 126 -26.24 -4.12 -4.41
N THR A 127 -25.45 -4.47 -5.42
CA THR A 127 -24.70 -3.57 -6.29
C THR A 127 -24.30 -4.27 -7.58
N GLY A 128 -23.83 -3.52 -8.56
CA GLY A 128 -23.29 -4.06 -9.82
C GLY A 128 -22.88 -2.92 -10.74
N PHE A 129 -21.82 -3.17 -11.51
CA PHE A 129 -21.29 -2.19 -12.46
C PHE A 129 -20.93 -2.88 -13.78
N ALA A 130 -20.82 -2.06 -14.83
CA ALA A 130 -20.25 -2.43 -16.11
C ALA A 130 -19.06 -1.53 -16.41
N TYR A 131 -17.97 -2.13 -16.84
CA TYR A 131 -16.72 -1.44 -17.17
C TYR A 131 -16.37 -1.74 -18.62
N GLN A 132 -16.02 -0.70 -19.37
CA GLN A 132 -15.41 -0.86 -20.69
C GLN A 132 -13.93 -0.48 -20.60
N VAL A 133 -13.04 -1.45 -20.75
CA VAL A 133 -11.61 -1.29 -20.44
C VAL A 133 -10.71 -1.96 -21.48
N ALA A 134 -9.50 -1.44 -21.65
CA ALA A 134 -8.46 -2.09 -22.44
C ALA A 134 -7.91 -3.33 -21.69
N ALA A 135 -7.38 -4.29 -22.41
CA ALA A 135 -6.86 -5.55 -21.85
C ALA A 135 -5.87 -5.35 -20.69
N PRO A 136 -4.91 -4.41 -20.71
CA PRO A 136 -4.02 -4.17 -19.57
C PRO A 136 -4.71 -3.69 -18.29
N GLN A 137 -5.94 -3.18 -18.39
CA GLN A 137 -6.71 -2.66 -17.25
C GLN A 137 -7.61 -3.71 -16.60
N LEU A 138 -7.73 -4.93 -17.17
CA LEU A 138 -8.60 -6.00 -16.68
C LEU A 138 -8.29 -6.35 -15.21
N ARG A 139 -7.01 -6.46 -14.86
CA ARG A 139 -6.62 -6.74 -13.47
C ARG A 139 -7.04 -5.63 -12.52
N ASN A 140 -6.77 -4.38 -12.86
CA ASN A 140 -7.22 -3.25 -12.04
C ASN A 140 -8.75 -3.18 -11.94
N THR A 141 -9.47 -3.59 -12.99
CA THR A 141 -10.94 -3.71 -12.96
C THR A 141 -11.38 -4.80 -11.98
N ALA A 142 -10.67 -5.94 -11.91
CA ALA A 142 -10.94 -6.96 -10.90
C ALA A 142 -10.77 -6.42 -9.47
N HIS A 143 -9.71 -5.65 -9.20
CA HIS A 143 -9.51 -4.98 -7.92
C HIS A 143 -10.66 -3.98 -7.60
N LYS A 144 -11.12 -3.21 -8.59
CA LYS A 144 -12.29 -2.30 -8.43
C LYS A 144 -13.59 -3.06 -8.14
N ILE A 145 -13.77 -4.24 -8.73
CA ILE A 145 -14.90 -5.12 -8.42
C ILE A 145 -14.80 -5.58 -6.96
N ALA A 146 -13.63 -6.02 -6.53
CA ALA A 146 -13.40 -6.40 -5.13
C ALA A 146 -13.62 -5.22 -4.18
N ASP A 147 -13.17 -4.01 -4.52
CA ASP A 147 -13.43 -2.77 -3.75
C ASP A 147 -14.93 -2.51 -3.59
N ALA A 148 -15.70 -2.59 -4.68
CA ALA A 148 -17.14 -2.35 -4.67
C ALA A 148 -17.90 -3.41 -3.83
N ILE A 149 -17.50 -4.68 -3.90
CA ILE A 149 -18.06 -5.76 -3.09
C ILE A 149 -17.72 -5.53 -1.62
N TYR A 150 -16.45 -5.25 -1.33
CA TYR A 150 -15.96 -4.99 0.02
C TYR A 150 -16.73 -3.84 0.67
N GLU A 151 -16.81 -2.69 -0.01
CA GLU A 151 -17.50 -1.51 0.49
C GLU A 151 -19.01 -1.79 0.73
N LYS A 152 -19.66 -2.48 -0.21
CA LYS A 152 -21.07 -2.79 -0.09
C LYS A 152 -21.40 -3.73 1.07
N MET A 153 -20.49 -4.68 1.35
CA MET A 153 -20.70 -5.71 2.38
C MET A 153 -20.23 -5.28 3.77
N THR A 154 -19.21 -4.42 3.86
CA THR A 154 -18.60 -4.01 5.14
C THR A 154 -18.92 -2.57 5.54
N GLY A 155 -19.27 -1.71 4.61
CA GLY A 155 -19.45 -0.26 4.81
C GLY A 155 -18.13 0.53 4.77
N ASP A 156 -16.98 -0.14 4.67
CA ASP A 156 -15.66 0.48 4.57
C ASP A 156 -15.21 0.54 3.11
N VAL A 157 -14.53 1.62 2.73
CA VAL A 157 -13.98 1.78 1.37
C VAL A 157 -12.98 0.67 1.06
N GLY A 158 -13.09 0.05 -0.11
CA GLY A 158 -12.12 -0.93 -0.61
C GLY A 158 -10.78 -0.27 -0.97
N VAL A 159 -9.68 -1.02 -0.87
CA VAL A 159 -8.33 -0.52 -1.12
C VAL A 159 -7.51 -1.44 -2.04
N PHE A 160 -8.16 -2.43 -2.67
CA PHE A 160 -7.48 -3.41 -3.51
C PHE A 160 -6.95 -2.80 -4.81
N SER A 161 -7.64 -1.80 -5.37
CA SER A 161 -7.21 -1.06 -6.57
C SER A 161 -6.15 0.01 -6.31
N THR A 162 -5.62 0.11 -5.09
CA THR A 162 -4.54 1.04 -4.75
C THR A 162 -3.16 0.45 -5.09
N ARG A 163 -2.12 1.24 -4.87
CA ARG A 163 -0.73 0.83 -5.12
C ARG A 163 0.12 0.94 -3.86
N ILE A 164 1.18 0.14 -3.81
CA ILE A 164 2.21 0.24 -2.78
C ILE A 164 3.56 0.60 -3.42
N THR A 165 4.44 1.21 -2.65
CA THR A 165 5.86 1.39 -3.00
C THR A 165 6.73 0.79 -1.91
N TYR A 166 7.90 0.31 -2.29
CA TYR A 166 8.89 -0.26 -1.37
C TYR A 166 10.27 -0.25 -2.01
N VAL A 167 11.30 -0.48 -1.22
CA VAL A 167 12.68 -0.59 -1.68
C VAL A 167 13.13 -2.05 -1.62
N VAL A 168 13.69 -2.56 -2.72
CA VAL A 168 14.31 -3.88 -2.77
C VAL A 168 15.81 -3.71 -2.85
N ARG A 169 16.55 -4.35 -1.94
CA ARG A 169 18.00 -4.44 -1.99
C ARG A 169 18.44 -5.81 -2.51
N ARG A 170 19.22 -5.84 -3.59
CA ARG A 170 19.86 -7.04 -4.13
C ARG A 170 21.38 -6.82 -4.19
N GLY A 171 22.10 -7.36 -3.23
CA GLY A 171 23.53 -7.08 -3.06
C GLY A 171 23.79 -5.60 -2.78
N THR A 172 24.47 -4.92 -3.70
CA THR A 172 24.75 -3.46 -3.63
C THR A 172 23.71 -2.61 -4.36
N ARG A 173 22.73 -3.24 -5.05
CA ARG A 173 21.72 -2.53 -5.85
C ARG A 173 20.45 -2.31 -5.04
N PHE A 174 19.98 -1.07 -5.04
CA PHE A 174 18.69 -0.63 -4.46
C PHE A 174 17.72 -0.29 -5.59
N GLU A 175 16.47 -0.74 -5.46
CA GLU A 175 15.42 -0.49 -6.44
C GLU A 175 14.18 0.01 -5.72
N LEU A 176 13.74 1.22 -6.04
CA LEU A 176 12.44 1.74 -5.64
C LEU A 176 11.39 1.13 -6.57
N GLN A 177 10.47 0.37 -6.01
CA GLN A 177 9.44 -0.36 -6.73
C GLN A 177 8.08 0.25 -6.47
N VAL A 178 7.20 0.21 -7.46
CA VAL A 178 5.76 0.47 -7.35
C VAL A 178 5.01 -0.74 -7.87
N ALA A 179 4.04 -1.23 -7.11
CA ALA A 179 3.24 -2.42 -7.42
C ALA A 179 1.77 -2.20 -7.06
N ASP A 180 0.89 -3.09 -7.51
CA ASP A 180 -0.47 -3.19 -7.00
C ASP A 180 -0.46 -3.48 -5.50
N ALA A 181 -1.55 -3.22 -4.78
CA ALA A 181 -1.64 -3.42 -3.33
C ALA A 181 -1.39 -4.88 -2.90
N ASP A 182 -1.48 -5.84 -3.81
CA ASP A 182 -1.12 -7.25 -3.59
C ASP A 182 0.31 -7.59 -4.00
N GLY A 183 1.10 -6.59 -4.39
CA GLY A 183 2.48 -6.75 -4.81
C GLY A 183 2.67 -7.25 -6.25
N PHE A 184 1.60 -7.40 -7.01
CA PHE A 184 1.68 -7.79 -8.41
C PHE A 184 2.16 -6.63 -9.30
N GLY A 185 2.77 -6.96 -10.44
CA GLY A 185 3.13 -5.99 -11.48
C GLY A 185 4.17 -4.95 -11.03
N ALA A 186 5.06 -5.30 -10.09
CA ALA A 186 6.09 -4.41 -9.57
C ALA A 186 6.93 -3.80 -10.69
N GLN A 187 7.03 -2.47 -10.71
CA GLN A 187 7.80 -1.70 -11.67
C GLN A 187 8.90 -0.90 -10.96
N THR A 188 10.12 -0.97 -11.48
CA THR A 188 11.25 -0.19 -10.96
C THR A 188 11.12 1.27 -11.39
N VAL A 189 10.89 2.15 -10.43
CA VAL A 189 10.82 3.60 -10.60
C VAL A 189 12.21 4.24 -10.60
N LEU A 190 13.09 3.72 -9.76
CA LEU A 190 14.48 4.13 -9.64
C LEU A 190 15.36 2.94 -9.26
N ALA A 191 16.53 2.83 -9.89
CA ALA A 191 17.57 1.89 -9.49
C ALA A 191 18.89 2.63 -9.24
N SER A 192 19.58 2.29 -8.15
CA SER A 192 20.81 2.91 -7.70
C SER A 192 21.74 1.89 -7.03
N ASN A 193 23.04 2.13 -7.09
CA ASN A 193 24.02 1.39 -6.26
C ASN A 193 24.22 2.05 -4.87
N GLU A 194 23.55 3.17 -4.64
CA GLU A 194 23.52 3.86 -3.36
C GLU A 194 22.13 3.72 -2.74
N PRO A 195 21.98 3.86 -1.43
CA PRO A 195 20.71 3.70 -0.74
C PRO A 195 19.61 4.62 -1.29
N ILE A 196 18.40 4.08 -1.29
CA ILE A 196 17.13 4.78 -1.48
C ILE A 196 16.31 4.49 -0.23
N ILE A 197 15.79 5.54 0.42
CA ILE A 197 15.01 5.38 1.68
C ILE A 197 13.83 6.34 1.73
N SER A 198 12.93 6.10 2.65
CA SER A 198 11.79 6.96 3.04
C SER A 198 10.90 7.38 1.87
N PRO A 199 10.42 6.46 1.02
CA PRO A 199 9.47 6.81 -0.01
C PRO A 199 8.14 7.25 0.61
N SER A 200 7.52 8.28 0.01
CA SER A 200 6.27 8.87 0.45
C SER A 200 5.41 9.25 -0.74
N TRP A 201 4.17 8.79 -0.76
CA TRP A 201 3.21 9.08 -1.81
C TRP A 201 2.64 10.50 -1.67
N ALA A 202 2.59 11.22 -2.78
CA ALA A 202 1.74 12.40 -2.84
C ALA A 202 0.25 12.01 -2.86
N PRO A 203 -0.64 12.87 -2.34
CA PRO A 203 -2.08 12.58 -2.30
C PRO A 203 -2.73 12.37 -3.66
N ASP A 204 -2.09 12.84 -4.74
CA ASP A 204 -2.56 12.64 -6.12
C ASP A 204 -2.30 11.23 -6.67
N GLY A 205 -1.51 10.41 -5.94
CA GLY A 205 -1.14 9.07 -6.36
C GLY A 205 -0.20 8.99 -7.58
N ASN A 206 0.28 10.13 -8.09
CA ASN A 206 1.10 10.22 -9.31
C ASN A 206 2.53 10.67 -9.04
N ARG A 207 2.84 11.10 -7.82
CA ARG A 207 4.19 11.54 -7.43
C ARG A 207 4.66 10.79 -6.19
N LEU A 208 5.97 10.50 -6.17
CA LEU A 208 6.69 9.97 -5.00
C LEU A 208 7.75 10.98 -4.57
N ALA A 209 7.84 11.25 -3.27
CA ALA A 209 9.01 11.83 -2.65
C ALA A 209 9.84 10.72 -2.03
N TYR A 210 11.15 10.80 -2.09
CA TYR A 210 12.08 9.83 -1.50
C TYR A 210 13.45 10.45 -1.30
N VAL A 211 14.29 9.79 -0.51
CA VAL A 211 15.70 10.15 -0.31
C VAL A 211 16.56 9.25 -1.17
N SER A 212 17.48 9.83 -1.93
CA SER A 212 18.49 9.10 -2.69
C SER A 212 19.90 9.57 -2.34
N PHE A 213 20.80 8.60 -2.20
CA PHE A 213 22.22 8.81 -1.95
C PHE A 213 23.09 8.71 -3.21
N GLU A 214 22.50 8.73 -4.42
CA GLU A 214 23.23 8.64 -5.70
C GLU A 214 24.39 9.66 -5.81
N ARG A 215 24.27 10.83 -5.17
CA ARG A 215 25.32 11.88 -5.14
C ARG A 215 26.18 11.79 -3.87
N LYS A 216 26.27 10.62 -3.23
CA LYS A 216 27.05 10.36 -2.00
C LYS A 216 26.63 11.21 -0.80
N LYS A 217 25.44 11.80 -0.84
CA LYS A 217 24.78 12.50 0.26
C LYS A 217 23.27 12.34 0.15
N PRO A 218 22.53 12.43 1.26
CA PRO A 218 21.07 12.36 1.22
C PRO A 218 20.48 13.60 0.54
N ILE A 219 19.65 13.39 -0.47
CA ILE A 219 18.91 14.41 -1.21
C ILE A 219 17.46 13.95 -1.31
N VAL A 220 16.53 14.84 -1.01
CA VAL A 220 15.09 14.59 -1.21
C VAL A 220 14.73 14.91 -2.66
N TYR A 221 14.20 13.93 -3.36
CA TYR A 221 13.66 14.06 -4.71
C TYR A 221 12.15 13.90 -4.71
N ILE A 222 11.50 14.54 -5.67
CA ILE A 222 10.12 14.25 -6.07
C ILE A 222 10.17 13.73 -7.50
N GLN A 223 9.52 12.60 -7.76
CA GLN A 223 9.43 11.97 -9.07
C GLN A 223 7.98 11.79 -9.51
N SER A 224 7.69 12.20 -10.74
CA SER A 224 6.43 11.91 -11.41
C SER A 224 6.43 10.48 -11.93
N LEU A 225 5.45 9.68 -11.54
CA LEU A 225 5.26 8.31 -12.04
C LEU A 225 4.70 8.28 -13.47
N LEU A 226 4.09 9.38 -13.92
CA LEU A 226 3.53 9.49 -15.27
C LEU A 226 4.61 9.79 -16.31
N THR A 227 5.56 10.67 -15.96
CA THR A 227 6.58 11.17 -16.90
C THR A 227 7.99 10.65 -16.61
N GLY A 228 8.21 10.08 -15.42
CA GLY A 228 9.53 9.71 -14.93
C GLY A 228 10.42 10.90 -14.52
N GLN A 229 9.97 12.14 -14.69
CA GLN A 229 10.75 13.33 -14.34
C GLN A 229 11.00 13.43 -12.84
N ARG A 230 12.22 13.82 -12.49
CA ARG A 230 12.68 14.01 -11.11
C ARG A 230 13.04 15.47 -10.87
N THR A 231 12.60 16.02 -9.75
CA THR A 231 12.97 17.33 -9.24
C THR A 231 13.61 17.22 -7.87
N VAL A 232 14.53 18.10 -7.55
CA VAL A 232 15.14 18.18 -6.22
C VAL A 232 14.25 19.03 -5.32
N ALA A 233 13.74 18.43 -4.23
CA ALA A 233 12.95 19.14 -3.23
C ALA A 233 13.82 19.69 -2.09
N ALA A 234 14.82 18.93 -1.62
CA ALA A 234 15.76 19.40 -0.60
C ALA A 234 17.18 18.88 -0.85
N ASN A 235 18.16 19.80 -0.89
CA ASN A 235 19.58 19.50 -1.09
C ASN A 235 20.44 20.50 -0.30
N PHE A 236 20.18 20.63 1.00
CA PHE A 236 20.90 21.53 1.89
C PHE A 236 22.16 20.87 2.45
N LYS A 237 22.98 21.65 3.17
CA LYS A 237 24.13 21.13 3.93
C LYS A 237 23.63 20.15 5.00
N GLY A 238 24.35 19.05 5.19
CA GLY A 238 24.01 18.01 6.17
C GLY A 238 22.92 17.04 5.68
N SER A 239 22.09 16.53 6.59
CA SER A 239 21.03 15.60 6.29
C SER A 239 19.84 16.27 5.60
N ASN A 240 19.24 15.57 4.65
CA ASN A 240 17.98 15.90 3.98
C ASN A 240 17.19 14.60 3.89
N SER A 241 16.20 14.39 4.76
CA SER A 241 15.59 13.06 4.90
C SER A 241 14.11 13.10 5.27
N ALA A 242 13.49 11.92 5.33
CA ALA A 242 12.14 11.63 5.80
C ALA A 242 11.05 12.58 5.26
N PRO A 243 10.89 12.70 3.93
CA PRO A 243 9.85 13.54 3.35
C PRO A 243 8.46 12.99 3.67
N ALA A 244 7.55 13.87 4.06
CA ALA A 244 6.13 13.57 4.26
C ALA A 244 5.28 14.64 3.58
N TRP A 245 4.34 14.22 2.73
CA TRP A 245 3.46 15.14 2.02
C TRP A 245 2.37 15.73 2.91
N SER A 246 2.07 17.01 2.71
CA SER A 246 0.84 17.61 3.22
C SER A 246 -0.38 17.02 2.49
N PRO A 247 -1.57 16.94 3.14
CA PRO A 247 -2.77 16.37 2.54
C PRO A 247 -3.25 17.06 1.26
N ASP A 248 -2.90 18.34 1.07
CA ASP A 248 -3.20 19.11 -0.14
C ASP A 248 -2.17 18.90 -1.28
N GLY A 249 -1.09 18.14 -1.02
CA GLY A 249 -0.03 17.87 -1.99
C GLY A 249 0.83 19.06 -2.40
N LYS A 250 0.75 20.18 -1.66
CA LYS A 250 1.49 21.42 -2.00
C LYS A 250 2.82 21.55 -1.26
N ARG A 251 2.94 20.92 -0.09
CA ARG A 251 4.13 21.01 0.78
C ARG A 251 4.64 19.65 1.19
N LEU A 252 5.90 19.64 1.64
CA LEU A 252 6.53 18.54 2.34
C LEU A 252 6.97 19.02 3.73
N ALA A 253 6.81 18.15 4.73
CA ALA A 253 7.63 18.19 5.93
C ALA A 253 8.88 17.34 5.65
N VAL A 254 10.05 17.89 5.97
CA VAL A 254 11.36 17.23 5.74
C VAL A 254 12.24 17.40 6.95
N VAL A 255 13.18 16.50 7.14
CA VAL A 255 14.22 16.62 8.18
C VAL A 255 15.47 17.25 7.58
N LEU A 256 15.90 18.38 8.12
CA LEU A 256 17.15 19.04 7.71
C LEU A 256 18.05 19.26 8.92
N SER A 257 19.36 19.05 8.74
CA SER A 257 20.38 19.38 9.75
C SER A 257 21.26 20.58 9.35
N LYS A 258 20.78 21.42 8.42
CA LYS A 258 21.53 22.54 7.85
C LYS A 258 21.91 23.62 8.89
N ASP A 259 21.13 23.76 9.96
CA ASP A 259 21.29 24.73 11.02
C ASP A 259 21.69 24.09 12.38
N GLY A 260 22.32 22.89 12.35
CA GLY A 260 22.76 22.15 13.53
C GLY A 260 22.16 20.74 13.56
N ASN A 261 21.45 20.38 14.66
CA ASN A 261 20.80 19.08 14.78
C ASN A 261 19.63 18.92 13.80
N SER A 262 19.24 17.67 13.58
CA SER A 262 18.09 17.33 12.73
C SER A 262 16.80 17.93 13.28
N GLN A 263 16.12 18.73 12.47
CA GLN A 263 14.87 19.41 12.82
C GLN A 263 13.87 19.29 11.67
N ILE A 264 12.60 19.48 11.98
CA ILE A 264 11.52 19.45 10.99
C ILE A 264 11.42 20.82 10.30
N TYR A 265 11.37 20.79 8.98
CA TYR A 265 11.13 21.97 8.12
C TYR A 265 9.93 21.70 7.22
N LEU A 266 9.20 22.75 6.90
CA LEU A 266 8.17 22.75 5.87
C LEU A 266 8.76 23.40 4.62
N ILE A 267 8.58 22.77 3.48
CA ILE A 267 9.00 23.28 2.17
C ILE A 267 7.85 23.14 1.16
N ASN A 268 7.78 23.98 0.16
CA ASN A 268 6.90 23.76 -0.98
C ASN A 268 7.37 22.53 -1.80
N ALA A 269 6.46 21.94 -2.56
CA ALA A 269 6.79 20.76 -3.40
C ALA A 269 7.85 21.09 -4.49
N ASP A 270 8.05 22.34 -4.84
CA ASP A 270 9.11 22.81 -5.74
C ASP A 270 10.45 23.11 -5.03
N GLY A 271 10.53 22.85 -3.71
CA GLY A 271 11.71 23.10 -2.89
C GLY A 271 11.84 24.53 -2.37
N SER A 272 10.94 25.43 -2.73
CA SER A 272 10.90 26.81 -2.23
C SER A 272 10.29 26.94 -0.85
N ASN A 273 10.33 28.15 -0.27
CA ASN A 273 9.68 28.54 1.00
C ASN A 273 10.05 27.61 2.17
N VAL A 274 11.34 27.52 2.48
CA VAL A 274 11.88 26.66 3.55
C VAL A 274 11.66 27.30 4.91
N VAL A 275 10.73 26.77 5.69
CA VAL A 275 10.36 27.28 7.03
C VAL A 275 10.71 26.23 8.08
N ARG A 276 11.49 26.60 9.10
CA ARG A 276 11.81 25.74 10.23
C ARG A 276 10.59 25.62 11.16
N LEU A 277 10.11 24.39 11.40
CA LEU A 277 8.95 24.11 12.22
C LEU A 277 9.33 23.81 13.68
N THR A 278 10.42 23.03 13.88
CA THR A 278 10.93 22.72 15.22
C THR A 278 12.29 23.35 15.44
N ASN A 279 12.57 23.77 16.69
CA ASN A 279 13.82 24.44 17.05
C ASN A 279 14.27 24.01 18.46
N THR A 280 15.01 22.91 18.52
CA THR A 280 15.56 22.37 19.77
C THR A 280 17.03 22.00 19.60
N SER A 281 17.71 21.73 20.70
CA SER A 281 19.08 21.16 20.72
C SER A 281 19.09 19.64 20.53
N THR A 282 17.95 19.02 20.35
CA THR A 282 17.74 17.58 20.25
C THR A 282 17.42 17.18 18.80
N ILE A 283 17.17 15.90 18.55
CA ILE A 283 16.83 15.35 17.22
C ILE A 283 15.32 15.27 17.09
N ASP A 284 14.79 15.91 16.04
CA ASP A 284 13.42 15.79 15.58
C ASP A 284 13.43 15.15 14.17
N THR A 285 12.73 14.02 14.01
CA THR A 285 12.76 13.21 12.77
C THR A 285 11.42 12.55 12.46
N GLU A 286 11.31 11.92 11.28
CA GLU A 286 10.15 11.10 10.84
C GLU A 286 8.82 11.84 10.89
N PRO A 287 8.72 13.04 10.29
CA PRO A 287 7.47 13.81 10.30
C PRO A 287 6.34 13.08 9.56
N ASN A 288 5.12 13.34 10.02
CA ASN A 288 3.89 12.89 9.36
C ASN A 288 2.78 13.91 9.59
N PHE A 289 2.12 14.38 8.52
CA PHE A 289 1.01 15.30 8.63
C PHE A 289 -0.25 14.62 9.16
N SER A 290 -1.03 15.36 9.95
CA SER A 290 -2.40 14.96 10.26
C SER A 290 -3.27 14.99 8.98
N PRO A 291 -4.34 14.17 8.89
CA PRO A 291 -5.21 14.12 7.71
C PRO A 291 -5.89 15.46 7.38
N ASP A 292 -6.13 16.30 8.38
CA ASP A 292 -6.67 17.66 8.23
C ASP A 292 -5.60 18.72 7.90
N GLY A 293 -4.30 18.33 7.90
CA GLY A 293 -3.17 19.21 7.61
C GLY A 293 -2.85 20.26 8.69
N GLN A 294 -3.45 20.16 9.89
CA GLN A 294 -3.26 21.15 10.95
C GLN A 294 -2.03 20.88 11.82
N TYR A 295 -1.60 19.62 11.90
CA TYR A 295 -0.48 19.19 12.74
C TYR A 295 0.55 18.41 11.94
N VAL A 296 1.79 18.44 12.44
CA VAL A 296 2.86 17.48 12.08
C VAL A 296 3.21 16.69 13.32
N MET A 297 3.10 15.38 13.24
CA MET A 297 3.56 14.42 14.24
C MET A 297 4.98 13.98 13.89
N PHE A 298 5.82 13.73 14.89
CA PHE A 298 7.24 13.40 14.68
C PHE A 298 7.84 12.67 15.87
N THR A 299 8.98 12.03 15.65
CA THR A 299 9.82 11.44 16.68
C THR A 299 10.77 12.50 17.24
N SER A 300 10.93 12.58 18.57
CA SER A 300 11.87 13.49 19.25
C SER A 300 12.47 12.87 20.50
N ASP A 301 13.77 13.11 20.72
CA ASP A 301 14.49 12.70 21.92
C ASP A 301 14.59 13.82 22.99
N ARG A 302 13.80 14.88 22.86
CA ARG A 302 13.78 16.04 23.80
C ARG A 302 13.46 15.69 25.25
N GLY A 303 12.80 14.55 25.47
CA GLY A 303 12.50 14.00 26.79
C GLY A 303 13.55 13.03 27.33
N GLY A 304 14.74 12.94 26.69
CA GLY A 304 15.85 12.04 27.05
C GLY A 304 15.87 10.73 26.26
N SER A 305 14.73 10.28 25.76
CA SER A 305 14.61 9.11 24.86
C SER A 305 13.57 9.38 23.76
N PRO A 306 13.68 8.74 22.60
CA PRO A 306 12.75 8.95 21.49
C PRO A 306 11.29 8.68 21.86
N GLN A 307 10.44 9.67 21.64
CA GLN A 307 9.00 9.65 21.90
C GLN A 307 8.28 10.37 20.77
N ILE A 308 6.97 10.15 20.68
CA ILE A 308 6.13 10.77 19.67
C ILE A 308 5.60 12.09 20.19
N TYR A 309 5.76 13.13 19.38
CA TYR A 309 5.25 14.48 19.60
C TYR A 309 4.46 14.96 18.39
N ARG A 310 3.63 15.97 18.59
CA ARG A 310 3.02 16.74 17.49
C ARG A 310 3.14 18.23 17.72
N VAL A 311 3.15 18.98 16.63
CA VAL A 311 3.20 20.45 16.65
C VAL A 311 2.23 21.01 15.62
N PRO A 312 1.53 22.14 15.88
CA PRO A 312 0.73 22.80 14.86
C PRO A 312 1.61 23.21 13.64
N VAL A 313 1.08 23.10 12.44
CA VAL A 313 1.75 23.53 11.20
C VAL A 313 2.06 25.02 11.20
N SER A 314 1.27 25.81 11.94
CA SER A 314 1.51 27.25 12.20
C SER A 314 2.66 27.54 13.16
N GLY A 315 3.26 26.50 13.74
CA GLY A 315 4.25 26.63 14.82
C GLY A 315 3.61 26.62 16.21
N GLY A 316 4.44 26.64 17.24
CA GLY A 316 4.01 26.62 18.65
C GLY A 316 4.75 25.55 19.46
N ALA A 317 4.29 25.32 20.70
CA ALA A 317 4.86 24.32 21.58
C ALA A 317 4.44 22.91 21.17
N PRO A 318 5.40 21.96 21.00
CA PRO A 318 5.06 20.57 20.73
C PRO A 318 4.38 19.89 21.92
N GLU A 319 3.38 19.09 21.65
CA GLU A 319 2.68 18.22 22.59
C GLU A 319 3.25 16.79 22.51
N ARG A 320 3.61 16.21 23.68
CA ARG A 320 4.01 14.80 23.75
C ARG A 320 2.78 13.88 23.71
N LEU A 321 2.84 12.81 22.90
CA LEU A 321 1.73 11.89 22.70
C LEU A 321 1.95 10.52 23.37
N THR A 322 3.20 10.04 23.47
CA THR A 322 3.52 8.74 24.07
C THR A 322 4.23 8.91 25.41
N PHE A 323 3.79 8.14 26.40
CA PHE A 323 4.33 8.17 27.77
C PHE A 323 4.80 6.78 28.22
N ASP A 324 4.24 5.73 27.65
CA ASP A 324 4.59 4.34 27.93
C ASP A 324 5.71 3.86 27.02
N GLY A 325 6.60 3.02 27.59
CA GLY A 325 7.78 2.54 26.88
C GLY A 325 8.92 3.57 26.82
N SER A 326 10.14 3.07 26.70
CA SER A 326 11.36 3.90 26.68
C SER A 326 11.77 4.38 25.28
N TYR A 327 11.12 3.88 24.22
CA TYR A 327 11.51 4.16 22.85
C TYR A 327 10.31 3.99 21.91
N ASN A 328 9.81 5.10 21.37
CA ASN A 328 8.69 5.16 20.44
C ASN A 328 9.06 6.03 19.23
N VAL A 329 8.96 5.49 18.03
CA VAL A 329 9.47 6.10 16.79
C VAL A 329 8.54 5.86 15.59
N THR A 330 8.79 6.53 14.50
CA THR A 330 8.16 6.34 13.17
C THR A 330 6.62 6.45 13.23
N PRO A 331 6.09 7.58 13.72
CA PRO A 331 4.64 7.73 13.85
C PRO A 331 3.94 7.94 12.50
N ARG A 332 2.71 7.38 12.36
CA ARG A 332 1.83 7.64 11.22
C ARG A 332 0.40 7.80 11.70
N TYR A 333 -0.24 8.90 11.31
CA TYR A 333 -1.67 9.09 11.56
C TYR A 333 -2.49 8.03 10.84
N ALA A 334 -3.55 7.55 11.49
CA ALA A 334 -4.62 6.85 10.80
C ALA A 334 -5.37 7.83 9.88
N PRO A 335 -5.89 7.37 8.71
CA PRO A 335 -6.57 8.25 7.76
C PRO A 335 -7.78 9.01 8.30
N ASP A 336 -8.44 8.46 9.33
CA ASP A 336 -9.57 9.10 10.02
C ASP A 336 -9.16 10.11 11.10
N GLY A 337 -7.85 10.21 11.38
CA GLY A 337 -7.31 11.11 12.40
C GLY A 337 -7.57 10.74 13.86
N LYS A 338 -8.20 9.57 14.11
CA LYS A 338 -8.60 9.18 15.49
C LYS A 338 -7.50 8.42 16.24
N SER A 339 -6.56 7.84 15.53
CA SER A 339 -5.44 7.08 16.10
C SER A 339 -4.16 7.29 15.30
N PHE A 340 -3.07 6.74 15.80
CA PHE A 340 -1.81 6.68 15.08
C PHE A 340 -1.07 5.39 15.39
N VAL A 341 -0.33 4.87 14.40
CA VAL A 341 0.58 3.74 14.56
C VAL A 341 2.00 4.25 14.75
N PHE A 342 2.80 3.52 15.49
CA PHE A 342 4.21 3.79 15.72
C PHE A 342 4.97 2.50 16.04
N ILE A 343 6.30 2.56 16.01
CA ILE A 343 7.16 1.45 16.43
C ILE A 343 7.57 1.69 17.88
N GLN A 344 7.26 0.71 18.73
CA GLN A 344 7.60 0.70 20.14
C GLN A 344 8.66 -0.37 20.43
N ARG A 345 9.68 0.00 21.19
CA ARG A 345 10.65 -0.99 21.68
C ARG A 345 10.17 -1.59 23.01
N THR A 346 9.93 -2.90 23.00
CA THR A 346 9.52 -3.65 24.18
C THR A 346 10.37 -4.92 24.29
N GLY A 347 11.02 -5.14 25.44
CA GLY A 347 11.86 -6.31 25.66
C GLY A 347 13.04 -6.44 24.66
N GLY A 348 13.57 -5.31 24.17
CA GLY A 348 14.65 -5.28 23.17
C GLY A 348 14.20 -5.49 21.72
N ARG A 349 12.90 -5.67 21.47
CA ARG A 349 12.29 -5.89 20.14
C ARG A 349 11.50 -4.67 19.71
N PHE A 350 11.40 -4.46 18.39
CA PHE A 350 10.66 -3.36 17.78
C PHE A 350 9.35 -3.91 17.23
N ASN A 351 8.24 -3.52 17.88
CA ASN A 351 6.90 -3.97 17.54
C ASN A 351 6.04 -2.79 17.12
N MET A 352 5.06 -3.04 16.28
CA MET A 352 4.04 -2.03 15.98
C MET A 352 3.04 -1.90 17.11
N ALA A 353 2.74 -0.64 17.46
CA ALA A 353 1.70 -0.27 18.39
C ALA A 353 0.76 0.76 17.76
N VAL A 354 -0.52 0.73 18.10
CA VAL A 354 -1.51 1.75 17.76
C VAL A 354 -2.00 2.42 19.03
N GLN A 355 -2.13 3.75 18.99
CA GLN A 355 -2.68 4.53 20.12
C GLN A 355 -3.87 5.35 19.65
N ASP A 356 -4.96 5.30 20.40
CA ASP A 356 -6.14 6.14 20.20
C ASP A 356 -5.95 7.52 20.83
N PHE A 357 -6.33 8.59 20.11
CA PHE A 357 -6.13 9.97 20.58
C PHE A 357 -7.04 10.36 21.75
N VAL A 358 -8.21 9.77 21.87
CA VAL A 358 -9.19 10.11 22.90
C VAL A 358 -8.93 9.34 24.18
N SER A 359 -8.92 8.01 24.08
CA SER A 359 -8.74 7.12 25.24
C SER A 359 -7.28 7.04 25.71
N LYS A 360 -6.32 7.42 24.86
CA LYS A 360 -4.86 7.27 25.08
C LYS A 360 -4.41 5.81 25.26
N GLN A 361 -5.30 4.85 25.01
CA GLN A 361 -4.96 3.44 25.09
C GLN A 361 -4.03 3.04 23.97
N THR A 362 -2.99 2.29 24.31
CA THR A 362 -2.02 1.72 23.37
C THR A 362 -2.22 0.21 23.27
N GLN A 363 -2.33 -0.29 22.05
CA GLN A 363 -2.42 -1.71 21.74
C GLN A 363 -1.22 -2.13 20.89
N LEU A 364 -0.53 -3.22 21.28
CA LEU A 364 0.47 -3.86 20.41
C LEU A 364 -0.25 -4.64 19.30
N LEU A 365 0.14 -4.40 18.06
CA LEU A 365 -0.39 -5.11 16.89
C LEU A 365 0.48 -6.31 16.49
N THR A 366 1.79 -6.22 16.78
CA THR A 366 2.76 -7.26 16.45
C THR A 366 3.57 -7.64 17.68
N GLU A 367 4.13 -8.86 17.65
CA GLU A 367 4.97 -9.39 18.70
C GLU A 367 6.23 -10.02 18.10
N ASN A 368 7.34 -9.92 18.81
CA ASN A 368 8.61 -10.58 18.45
C ASN A 368 9.26 -10.07 17.15
N GLY A 369 8.90 -8.86 16.72
CA GLY A 369 9.33 -8.29 15.45
C GLY A 369 10.64 -7.48 15.50
N VAL A 370 11.14 -7.22 14.30
CA VAL A 370 12.07 -6.15 13.97
C VAL A 370 11.31 -5.27 12.97
N ASP A 371 10.14 -4.76 13.42
CA ASP A 371 9.21 -4.06 12.57
C ASP A 371 9.66 -2.62 12.31
N GLU A 372 9.45 -2.12 11.11
CA GLU A 372 9.82 -0.77 10.71
C GLU A 372 8.85 -0.21 9.65
N SER A 373 8.87 1.11 9.48
CA SER A 373 8.21 1.84 8.39
C SER A 373 6.72 1.51 8.23
N PRO A 374 5.88 1.63 9.29
CA PRO A 374 4.46 1.37 9.18
C PRO A 374 3.77 2.37 8.24
N SER A 375 2.78 1.89 7.47
CA SER A 375 2.00 2.73 6.55
C SER A 375 0.56 2.23 6.48
N PHE A 376 -0.40 3.07 6.84
CA PHE A 376 -1.81 2.72 6.72
C PHE A 376 -2.26 2.61 5.27
N ALA A 377 -3.11 1.62 4.99
CA ALA A 377 -3.99 1.67 3.83
C ALA A 377 -4.96 2.86 3.94
N PRO A 378 -5.43 3.44 2.82
CA PRO A 378 -6.27 4.65 2.85
C PRO A 378 -7.57 4.52 3.65
N ASN A 379 -8.09 3.31 3.84
CA ASN A 379 -9.28 3.05 4.66
C ASN A 379 -8.98 2.86 6.17
N GLY A 380 -7.71 2.88 6.57
CA GLY A 380 -7.29 2.70 7.95
C GLY A 380 -7.44 1.28 8.52
N ARG A 381 -7.85 0.30 7.70
CA ARG A 381 -8.14 -1.07 8.18
C ARG A 381 -6.94 -2.00 8.15
N ILE A 382 -5.92 -1.68 7.36
CA ILE A 382 -4.71 -2.48 7.17
C ILE A 382 -3.50 -1.56 7.30
N ILE A 383 -2.44 -2.06 7.91
CA ILE A 383 -1.15 -1.38 8.07
C ILE A 383 -0.10 -2.26 7.40
N LEU A 384 0.55 -1.73 6.37
CA LEU A 384 1.71 -2.31 5.71
C LEU A 384 2.96 -1.92 6.49
N TYR A 385 3.92 -2.82 6.63
CA TYR A 385 5.18 -2.57 7.32
C TYR A 385 6.29 -3.47 6.79
N ALA A 386 7.54 -3.16 7.06
CA ALA A 386 8.64 -4.07 6.83
C ALA A 386 9.00 -4.80 8.14
N THR A 387 9.41 -6.04 8.02
CA THR A 387 9.89 -6.87 9.13
C THR A 387 10.94 -7.84 8.62
N GLU A 388 11.54 -8.61 9.53
CA GLU A 388 12.59 -9.57 9.18
C GLU A 388 12.17 -10.99 9.51
N VAL A 389 12.36 -11.90 8.57
CA VAL A 389 12.16 -13.35 8.74
C VAL A 389 13.41 -14.08 8.34
N LYS A 390 14.01 -14.83 9.27
CA LYS A 390 15.27 -15.59 9.07
C LYS A 390 16.42 -14.73 8.51
N GLY A 391 16.58 -13.50 9.02
CA GLY A 391 17.63 -12.58 8.59
C GLY A 391 17.39 -11.89 7.27
N ARG A 392 16.17 -11.94 6.72
CA ARG A 392 15.78 -11.33 5.45
C ARG A 392 14.62 -10.38 5.63
N GLY A 393 14.75 -9.16 5.12
CA GLY A 393 13.68 -8.17 5.09
C GLY A 393 12.54 -8.59 4.17
N ILE A 394 11.31 -8.52 4.66
CA ILE A 394 10.08 -8.78 3.92
C ILE A 394 9.05 -7.70 4.21
N LEU A 395 8.05 -7.56 3.34
CA LEU A 395 6.84 -6.83 3.65
C LEU A 395 5.87 -7.70 4.43
N ALA A 396 5.16 -7.08 5.34
CA ALA A 396 4.03 -7.69 6.03
C ALA A 396 2.90 -6.68 6.17
N ALA A 397 1.69 -7.15 6.39
CA ALA A 397 0.57 -6.30 6.73
C ALA A 397 -0.21 -6.91 7.90
N VAL A 398 -0.81 -6.03 8.70
CA VAL A 398 -1.68 -6.42 9.81
C VAL A 398 -2.93 -5.56 9.79
N SER A 399 -4.07 -6.13 10.14
CA SER A 399 -5.28 -5.34 10.36
C SER A 399 -5.10 -4.40 11.55
N SER A 400 -5.78 -3.24 11.53
CA SER A 400 -5.68 -2.24 12.61
C SER A 400 -6.13 -2.76 13.98
N ASP A 401 -6.85 -3.88 14.04
CA ASP A 401 -7.23 -4.60 15.25
C ASP A 401 -6.25 -5.75 15.62
N GLY A 402 -5.21 -5.99 14.82
CA GLY A 402 -4.17 -7.00 15.05
C GLY A 402 -4.53 -8.43 14.69
N ARG A 403 -5.75 -8.72 14.19
CA ARG A 403 -6.28 -10.08 14.03
C ARG A 403 -5.86 -10.75 12.72
N VAL A 404 -5.83 -10.02 11.62
CA VAL A 404 -5.47 -10.53 10.30
C VAL A 404 -4.03 -10.13 9.99
N ARG A 405 -3.20 -11.08 9.62
CA ARG A 405 -1.79 -10.85 9.28
C ARG A 405 -1.48 -11.41 7.91
N GLN A 406 -0.72 -10.66 7.13
CA GLN A 406 -0.28 -11.04 5.79
C GLN A 406 1.24 -10.93 5.72
N ARG A 407 1.89 -11.83 4.99
CA ARG A 407 3.32 -11.79 4.67
C ARG A 407 3.48 -11.79 3.18
N PHE A 408 4.27 -10.84 2.68
CA PHE A 408 4.62 -10.70 1.28
C PHE A 408 6.05 -11.20 1.11
N SER A 409 6.23 -12.37 0.54
CA SER A 409 7.56 -12.93 0.30
C SER A 409 8.00 -12.65 -1.13
N ALA A 410 9.15 -11.97 -1.30
CA ALA A 410 9.84 -11.84 -2.56
C ALA A 410 10.73 -13.08 -2.80
N GLU A 411 10.90 -13.48 -4.05
CA GLU A 411 11.81 -14.60 -4.38
C GLU A 411 13.27 -14.29 -4.03
N SER A 412 13.69 -13.02 -4.13
CA SER A 412 15.07 -12.59 -3.85
C SER A 412 15.14 -11.15 -3.35
N GLY A 413 16.19 -10.84 -2.56
CA GLY A 413 16.49 -9.50 -2.03
C GLY A 413 15.84 -9.22 -0.68
N ASP A 414 16.31 -8.16 -0.02
CA ASP A 414 15.71 -7.58 1.18
C ASP A 414 14.71 -6.53 0.78
N VAL A 415 13.49 -6.62 1.29
CA VAL A 415 12.41 -5.65 1.00
C VAL A 415 12.18 -4.80 2.24
N ARG A 416 12.23 -3.48 2.08
CA ARG A 416 12.13 -2.50 3.17
C ARG A 416 11.40 -1.24 2.73
N GLU A 417 11.19 -0.32 3.66
CA GLU A 417 10.67 1.02 3.41
C GLU A 417 9.32 1.05 2.66
N PRO A 418 8.31 0.28 3.08
CA PRO A 418 7.03 0.32 2.41
C PRO A 418 6.27 1.63 2.65
N ALA A 419 5.50 2.04 1.64
CA ALA A 419 4.48 3.05 1.80
C ALA A 419 3.23 2.68 0.98
N TRP A 420 2.06 2.74 1.60
CA TRP A 420 0.79 2.54 0.93
C TRP A 420 0.37 3.81 0.20
N GLY A 421 -0.05 3.69 -1.04
CA GLY A 421 -0.52 4.80 -1.87
C GLY A 421 -1.95 5.23 -1.52
N PRO A 422 -2.36 6.44 -1.93
CA PRO A 422 -3.70 6.95 -1.69
C PRO A 422 -4.74 6.24 -2.56
N LEU A 423 -6.02 6.42 -2.21
CA LEU A 423 -7.12 6.12 -3.13
C LEU A 423 -6.94 6.98 -4.40
N THR A 424 -6.85 6.34 -5.54
CA THR A 424 -6.87 7.06 -6.81
C THR A 424 -8.30 7.49 -7.09
N LYS A 425 -8.55 8.79 -7.16
CA LYS A 425 -9.81 9.28 -7.73
C LYS A 425 -9.87 8.74 -9.16
N ASN A 426 -10.92 7.97 -9.47
CA ASN A 426 -11.16 7.55 -10.84
C ASN A 426 -11.15 8.78 -11.76
N PRO A 427 -10.43 8.75 -12.89
CA PRO A 427 -10.61 9.76 -13.93
C PRO A 427 -12.03 9.69 -14.49
#